data_9e7af9d4692e719f0a330aaa4103d1ce
#
_entry.id   9e7af9d4692e719f0a330aaa4103d1ce
#
_cell.length_a   1.000
_cell.length_b   1.000
_cell.length_c   1.000
_cell.angle_alpha   90.00
_cell.angle_beta   90.00
_cell.angle_gamma   90.00
#
_symmetry.space_group_name_H-M   'P 1'
#
loop_
_entity.id
_entity.type
_entity.pdbx_description
1 polymer ?
#
loop_
_entity_poly.entity_id
_entity_poly.type
_entity_poly.pdbx_seq_one_letter_code
_entity_poly.pdbx_strand_id
1 'polypeptide(L)'
;MANQNKTDIGLIGLAVMGENLALNMESKGWHVSVYNRTVPGVEEGVVDRFMNGRAKGKNIEGFTDIKAFVESIATPRKIMMMVRAGSPVDELMDQLFPLLSPGDILIDGGNSNYEDTNRRVKLAKSKGFLFVGSGVSGGEEGALNGASIMPGGSEKAWPEVKPVLQSIAAKAPDGTPCCQWVGPAGSGHFVKMIHNGIEYGDMQLIAEAYWVMKNLIDLTNEEMADVFARWNEGKLRSYLIEITSNILRHKDKSGGYLIDKILDAAGQKGTGKWSVINAMELGMPLGLIATAVFERSLSAQKELRHLASKQFLCKHTLPVYNKAELVKEIFSALYASKLVSYAQGFAVLQRASDAFGWNLDLASIARMWRGGCIIRSIFLNDIAAAFEAADKPKHLLLAPYFREEIKSLLPGWKNLVAEAMKEELPVPAFSSALNYFYSLTSDNLPANLVQAQRDYFGAHTFERKDELRGQFFHENWTGHGGETKSGTYNV
;
A
#
# COMPACT_ATOMS: atom_id res chain seq x y z
N MET A 1 9.35 -45.01 6.51
CA MET A 1 8.08 -45.17 5.77
C MET A 1 6.95 -44.37 6.43
N ALA A 2 7.14 -43.10 6.82
CA ALA A 2 6.16 -42.36 7.60
C ALA A 2 5.64 -41.05 6.92
N ASN A 3 5.88 -40.85 5.63
CA ASN A 3 5.54 -39.57 4.99
C ASN A 3 4.60 -39.67 3.76
N GLN A 4 4.04 -40.84 3.46
CA GLN A 4 3.25 -41.02 2.22
C GLN A 4 1.81 -40.50 2.27
N ASN A 5 1.32 -39.97 3.43
CA ASN A 5 -0.05 -39.46 3.58
C ASN A 5 -0.14 -38.10 4.27
N LYS A 6 0.92 -37.30 4.29
CA LYS A 6 0.90 -35.98 4.92
C LYS A 6 0.78 -34.87 3.85
N THR A 7 0.09 -33.79 4.20
CA THR A 7 -0.02 -32.63 3.32
C THR A 7 1.24 -31.75 3.40
N ASP A 8 1.50 -30.98 2.34
CA ASP A 8 2.71 -30.14 2.21
C ASP A 8 2.62 -28.85 3.02
N ILE A 9 1.40 -28.33 3.17
CA ILE A 9 1.12 -27.05 3.81
C ILE A 9 -0.29 -27.02 4.38
N GLY A 10 -0.46 -26.35 5.52
CA GLY A 10 -1.77 -26.04 6.11
C GLY A 10 -2.17 -24.60 5.87
N LEU A 11 -3.46 -24.36 5.68
CA LEU A 11 -4.05 -23.03 5.61
C LEU A 11 -5.21 -22.89 6.58
N ILE A 12 -5.19 -21.86 7.41
CA ILE A 12 -6.22 -21.55 8.41
C ILE A 12 -6.99 -20.30 7.99
N GLY A 13 -8.33 -20.42 7.96
CA GLY A 13 -9.24 -19.31 7.65
C GLY A 13 -9.75 -19.37 6.21
N LEU A 14 -10.97 -19.87 6.04
CA LEU A 14 -11.65 -20.07 4.75
C LEU A 14 -12.64 -18.95 4.45
N ALA A 15 -12.14 -17.69 4.49
CA ALA A 15 -12.82 -16.57 3.87
C ALA A 15 -12.31 -16.41 2.42
N VAL A 16 -12.76 -15.35 1.72
CA VAL A 16 -12.47 -15.14 0.29
C VAL A 16 -11.00 -15.35 -0.08
N MET A 17 -10.06 -14.79 0.67
CA MET A 17 -8.63 -14.92 0.39
C MET A 17 -8.11 -16.33 0.66
N GLY A 18 -8.50 -16.93 1.79
CA GLY A 18 -8.03 -18.26 2.18
C GLY A 18 -8.50 -19.36 1.24
N GLU A 19 -9.79 -19.39 0.87
CA GLU A 19 -10.30 -20.35 -0.12
C GLU A 19 -9.52 -20.25 -1.44
N ASN A 20 -9.32 -19.02 -1.95
CA ASN A 20 -8.64 -18.81 -3.22
C ASN A 20 -7.15 -19.18 -3.16
N LEU A 21 -6.46 -18.88 -2.06
CA LEU A 21 -5.05 -19.30 -1.88
C LEU A 21 -4.91 -20.83 -1.79
N ALA A 22 -5.81 -21.52 -1.07
CA ALA A 22 -5.80 -22.97 -1.01
C ALA A 22 -5.99 -23.60 -2.38
N LEU A 23 -6.93 -23.09 -3.17
CA LEU A 23 -7.16 -23.54 -4.56
C LEU A 23 -5.97 -23.23 -5.47
N ASN A 24 -5.33 -22.08 -5.30
CA ASN A 24 -4.12 -21.74 -6.04
C ASN A 24 -2.97 -22.68 -5.70
N MET A 25 -2.71 -22.96 -4.41
CA MET A 25 -1.70 -23.93 -3.97
C MET A 25 -1.96 -25.30 -4.61
N GLU A 26 -3.17 -25.81 -4.51
CA GLU A 26 -3.54 -27.10 -5.11
C GLU A 26 -3.33 -27.11 -6.63
N SER A 27 -3.70 -26.06 -7.32
CA SER A 27 -3.50 -25.94 -8.78
C SER A 27 -2.02 -25.96 -9.21
N LYS A 28 -1.10 -25.70 -8.28
CA LYS A 28 0.36 -25.78 -8.48
C LYS A 28 0.95 -27.12 -8.04
N GLY A 29 0.09 -28.08 -7.66
CA GLY A 29 0.47 -29.44 -7.30
C GLY A 29 0.75 -29.67 -5.83
N TRP A 30 0.49 -28.68 -4.96
CA TRP A 30 0.62 -28.85 -3.51
C TRP A 30 -0.56 -29.63 -2.92
N HIS A 31 -0.27 -30.52 -1.98
CA HIS A 31 -1.29 -31.17 -1.15
C HIS A 31 -1.56 -30.29 0.07
N VAL A 32 -2.81 -29.83 0.24
CA VAL A 32 -3.15 -28.74 1.17
C VAL A 32 -4.12 -29.23 2.24
N SER A 33 -3.80 -29.01 3.52
CA SER A 33 -4.79 -29.09 4.60
C SER A 33 -5.42 -27.72 4.83
N VAL A 34 -6.74 -27.70 5.00
CA VAL A 34 -7.45 -26.47 5.35
C VAL A 34 -8.20 -26.63 6.66
N TYR A 35 -8.20 -25.57 7.46
CA TYR A 35 -8.92 -25.51 8.73
C TYR A 35 -9.71 -24.20 8.85
N ASN A 36 -10.92 -24.31 9.33
CA ASN A 36 -11.68 -23.17 9.84
C ASN A 36 -12.33 -23.55 11.17
N ARG A 37 -12.29 -22.64 12.12
CA ARG A 37 -13.01 -22.81 13.39
C ARG A 37 -14.52 -22.85 13.12
N THR A 38 -15.26 -23.53 14.01
CA THR A 38 -16.72 -23.48 13.99
C THR A 38 -17.22 -22.51 15.04
N VAL A 39 -17.99 -21.51 14.62
CA VAL A 39 -18.65 -20.54 15.53
C VAL A 39 -20.15 -20.63 15.25
N PRO A 40 -20.95 -21.11 16.23
CA PRO A 40 -22.38 -21.24 16.04
C PRO A 40 -23.06 -19.95 15.56
N GLY A 41 -23.89 -20.08 14.53
CA GLY A 41 -24.62 -18.95 13.91
C GLY A 41 -23.79 -18.00 13.06
N VAL A 42 -22.44 -18.13 13.01
CA VAL A 42 -21.55 -17.20 12.26
C VAL A 42 -20.65 -17.94 11.28
N GLU A 43 -19.93 -18.96 11.73
CA GLU A 43 -18.94 -19.72 10.93
C GLU A 43 -19.27 -21.22 10.98
N GLU A 44 -20.53 -21.59 10.75
CA GLU A 44 -20.97 -23.00 10.69
C GLU A 44 -20.82 -23.58 9.28
N GLY A 45 -20.37 -24.83 9.19
CA GLY A 45 -20.29 -25.57 7.94
C GLY A 45 -19.37 -24.99 6.88
N VAL A 46 -18.45 -24.06 7.26
CA VAL A 46 -17.54 -23.39 6.31
C VAL A 46 -16.64 -24.40 5.59
N VAL A 47 -16.05 -25.34 6.35
CA VAL A 47 -15.19 -26.40 5.79
C VAL A 47 -16.01 -27.31 4.86
N ASP A 48 -17.18 -27.79 5.31
CA ASP A 48 -18.03 -28.68 4.52
C ASP A 48 -18.50 -28.01 3.22
N ARG A 49 -18.90 -26.75 3.29
CA ARG A 49 -19.28 -25.96 2.10
C ARG A 49 -18.11 -25.88 1.10
N PHE A 50 -16.91 -25.58 1.57
CA PHE A 50 -15.73 -25.49 0.72
C PHE A 50 -15.37 -26.83 0.11
N MET A 51 -15.29 -27.90 0.92
CA MET A 51 -14.94 -29.25 0.48
C MET A 51 -15.96 -29.86 -0.48
N ASN A 52 -17.26 -29.68 -0.23
CA ASN A 52 -18.31 -30.16 -1.11
C ASN A 52 -18.56 -29.29 -2.34
N GLY A 53 -18.05 -28.03 -2.31
CA GLY A 53 -18.16 -27.02 -3.37
C GLY A 53 -16.87 -26.91 -4.20
N ARG A 54 -16.16 -25.81 -4.00
CA ARG A 54 -14.98 -25.41 -4.83
C ARG A 54 -13.78 -26.36 -4.71
N ALA A 55 -13.62 -27.05 -3.60
CA ALA A 55 -12.55 -28.02 -3.36
C ALA A 55 -12.91 -29.46 -3.72
N LYS A 56 -14.15 -29.74 -4.19
CA LYS A 56 -14.58 -31.07 -4.51
C LYS A 56 -13.70 -31.76 -5.55
N GLY A 57 -13.14 -32.91 -5.21
CA GLY A 57 -12.27 -33.70 -6.08
C GLY A 57 -10.86 -33.17 -6.24
N LYS A 58 -10.46 -32.19 -5.43
CA LYS A 58 -9.13 -31.60 -5.40
C LYS A 58 -8.27 -32.23 -4.32
N ASN A 59 -6.95 -32.06 -4.46
CA ASN A 59 -5.97 -32.56 -3.48
C ASN A 59 -5.91 -31.65 -2.24
N ILE A 60 -7.06 -31.48 -1.59
CA ILE A 60 -7.27 -30.65 -0.38
C ILE A 60 -7.97 -31.50 0.68
N GLU A 61 -7.51 -31.42 1.93
CA GLU A 61 -8.13 -32.07 3.08
C GLU A 61 -8.72 -31.02 4.04
N GLY A 62 -9.99 -31.19 4.44
CA GLY A 62 -10.70 -30.24 5.29
C GLY A 62 -10.81 -30.71 6.74
N PHE A 63 -10.57 -29.79 7.70
CA PHE A 63 -10.57 -30.08 9.13
C PHE A 63 -11.37 -29.03 9.91
N THR A 64 -12.10 -29.48 10.92
CA THR A 64 -12.78 -28.66 11.94
C THR A 64 -12.15 -28.82 13.33
N ASP A 65 -11.25 -29.81 13.49
CA ASP A 65 -10.42 -30.01 14.68
C ASP A 65 -8.98 -29.55 14.41
N ILE A 66 -8.47 -28.62 15.22
CA ILE A 66 -7.16 -28.01 15.02
C ILE A 66 -6.01 -28.99 15.24
N LYS A 67 -6.18 -29.98 16.14
CA LYS A 67 -5.14 -30.99 16.40
C LYS A 67 -5.00 -31.93 15.21
N ALA A 68 -6.12 -32.46 14.70
CA ALA A 68 -6.13 -33.31 13.51
C ALA A 68 -5.55 -32.56 12.30
N PHE A 69 -5.89 -31.26 12.13
CA PHE A 69 -5.30 -30.40 11.11
C PHE A 69 -3.77 -30.33 11.22
N VAL A 70 -3.23 -30.00 12.40
CA VAL A 70 -1.77 -29.90 12.58
C VAL A 70 -1.10 -31.25 12.36
N GLU A 71 -1.70 -32.34 12.83
CA GLU A 71 -1.19 -33.70 12.63
C GLU A 71 -1.17 -34.15 11.18
N SER A 72 -2.04 -33.60 10.32
CA SER A 72 -2.08 -33.92 8.88
C SER A 72 -0.89 -33.38 8.09
N ILE A 73 -0.17 -32.39 8.60
CA ILE A 73 0.88 -31.65 7.85
C ILE A 73 2.26 -32.30 8.07
N ALA A 74 3.05 -32.41 7.00
CA ALA A 74 4.42 -32.88 7.02
C ALA A 74 5.36 -31.91 7.76
N THR A 75 6.33 -32.45 8.52
CA THR A 75 7.36 -31.67 9.23
C THR A 75 8.57 -31.36 8.33
N PRO A 76 9.17 -30.16 8.43
CA PRO A 76 8.71 -29.05 9.24
C PRO A 76 7.38 -28.51 8.72
N ARG A 77 6.40 -28.38 9.63
CA ARG A 77 5.07 -27.94 9.24
C ARG A 77 5.10 -26.48 8.77
N LYS A 78 4.38 -26.21 7.70
CA LYS A 78 4.14 -24.85 7.17
C LYS A 78 2.66 -24.54 7.35
N ILE A 79 2.31 -23.57 8.18
CA ILE A 79 0.91 -23.22 8.47
C ILE A 79 0.68 -21.75 8.13
N MET A 80 -0.11 -21.49 7.10
CA MET A 80 -0.51 -20.16 6.68
C MET A 80 -1.81 -19.73 7.37
N MET A 81 -1.76 -18.64 8.08
CA MET A 81 -2.90 -18.05 8.81
C MET A 81 -3.50 -16.90 7.98
N MET A 82 -4.73 -17.07 7.54
CA MET A 82 -5.52 -16.08 6.79
C MET A 82 -6.67 -15.57 7.66
N VAL A 83 -6.34 -15.11 8.85
CA VAL A 83 -7.29 -14.61 9.84
C VAL A 83 -7.23 -13.09 9.95
N ARG A 84 -8.21 -12.49 10.64
CA ARG A 84 -8.22 -11.05 10.89
C ARG A 84 -6.98 -10.65 11.68
N ALA A 85 -6.35 -9.55 11.26
CA ALA A 85 -5.21 -8.95 11.96
C ALA A 85 -5.53 -8.53 13.39
N GLY A 86 -4.52 -8.48 14.24
CA GLY A 86 -4.65 -8.14 15.67
C GLY A 86 -4.72 -9.39 16.55
N SER A 87 -5.46 -9.34 17.67
CA SER A 87 -5.53 -10.41 18.66
C SER A 87 -5.92 -11.80 18.12
N PRO A 88 -6.77 -11.94 17.05
CA PRO A 88 -7.05 -13.27 16.50
C PRO A 88 -5.83 -14.05 16.03
N VAL A 89 -4.78 -13.37 15.58
CA VAL A 89 -3.52 -14.04 15.19
C VAL A 89 -2.81 -14.56 16.45
N ASP A 90 -2.76 -13.78 17.52
CA ASP A 90 -2.12 -14.16 18.78
C ASP A 90 -2.88 -15.33 19.44
N GLU A 91 -4.20 -15.28 19.51
CA GLU A 91 -5.08 -16.32 20.00
C GLU A 91 -4.89 -17.65 19.24
N LEU A 92 -4.72 -17.56 17.92
CA LEU A 92 -4.47 -18.72 17.08
C LEU A 92 -3.06 -19.29 17.32
N MET A 93 -2.05 -18.44 17.46
CA MET A 93 -0.69 -18.88 17.81
C MET A 93 -0.66 -19.61 19.14
N ASP A 94 -1.38 -19.13 20.15
CA ASP A 94 -1.48 -19.77 21.46
C ASP A 94 -2.12 -21.18 21.39
N GLN A 95 -3.10 -21.36 20.51
CA GLN A 95 -3.71 -22.67 20.26
C GLN A 95 -2.76 -23.62 19.51
N LEU A 96 -1.95 -23.09 18.59
CA LEU A 96 -1.04 -23.89 17.77
C LEU A 96 0.23 -24.30 18.51
N PHE A 97 0.81 -23.45 19.33
CA PHE A 97 2.10 -23.71 20.00
C PHE A 97 2.18 -25.04 20.73
N PRO A 98 1.17 -25.53 21.48
CA PRO A 98 1.22 -26.83 22.12
C PRO A 98 1.23 -28.04 21.17
N LEU A 99 0.84 -27.81 19.90
CA LEU A 99 0.70 -28.84 18.87
C LEU A 99 1.88 -28.90 17.91
N LEU A 100 2.74 -27.88 17.95
CA LEU A 100 3.87 -27.73 17.02
C LEU A 100 5.15 -28.36 17.57
N SER A 101 6.06 -28.65 16.66
CA SER A 101 7.42 -29.14 16.96
C SER A 101 8.47 -28.06 16.63
N PRO A 102 9.63 -28.04 17.30
CA PRO A 102 10.71 -27.12 16.97
C PRO A 102 11.05 -27.15 15.46
N GLY A 103 11.19 -25.97 14.87
CA GLY A 103 11.44 -25.80 13.44
C GLY A 103 10.18 -25.68 12.57
N ASP A 104 8.98 -25.92 13.11
CA ASP A 104 7.73 -25.63 12.40
C ASP A 104 7.57 -24.14 12.11
N ILE A 105 6.86 -23.79 11.05
CA ILE A 105 6.79 -22.45 10.48
C ILE A 105 5.34 -21.95 10.50
N LEU A 106 5.12 -20.82 11.16
CA LEU A 106 3.87 -20.07 11.09
C LEU A 106 4.01 -18.92 10.09
N ILE A 107 3.04 -18.79 9.18
CA ILE A 107 3.01 -17.74 8.15
C ILE A 107 1.77 -16.89 8.38
N ASP A 108 1.92 -15.65 8.80
CA ASP A 108 0.82 -14.68 8.90
C ASP A 108 0.64 -14.02 7.52
N GLY A 109 -0.39 -14.44 6.79
CA GLY A 109 -0.74 -13.91 5.46
C GLY A 109 -1.75 -12.76 5.52
N GLY A 110 -2.14 -12.31 6.71
CA GLY A 110 -3.06 -11.19 6.93
C GLY A 110 -2.43 -9.83 6.66
N ASN A 111 -3.24 -8.78 6.79
CA ASN A 111 -2.75 -7.39 6.78
C ASN A 111 -2.39 -6.94 8.20
N SER A 112 -1.48 -7.66 8.85
CA SER A 112 -1.06 -7.39 10.22
C SER A 112 -0.17 -6.14 10.31
N ASN A 113 -0.21 -5.48 11.47
CA ASN A 113 0.74 -4.42 11.80
C ASN A 113 2.14 -5.04 11.93
N TYR A 114 3.15 -4.38 11.36
CA TYR A 114 4.52 -4.87 11.38
C TYR A 114 5.12 -4.93 12.79
N GLU A 115 4.69 -4.09 13.73
CA GLU A 115 5.13 -4.13 15.13
C GLU A 115 4.63 -5.38 15.84
N ASP A 116 3.38 -5.77 15.60
CA ASP A 116 2.86 -7.06 16.06
C ASP A 116 3.66 -8.21 15.48
N THR A 117 4.04 -8.11 14.21
CA THR A 117 4.88 -9.12 13.56
C THR A 117 6.27 -9.18 14.19
N ASN A 118 6.89 -8.04 14.52
CA ASN A 118 8.14 -7.97 15.26
C ASN A 118 8.05 -8.73 16.59
N ARG A 119 6.95 -8.52 17.33
CA ARG A 119 6.68 -9.19 18.61
C ARG A 119 6.49 -10.69 18.41
N ARG A 120 5.69 -11.09 17.40
CA ARG A 120 5.38 -12.50 17.08
C ARG A 120 6.60 -13.27 16.62
N VAL A 121 7.48 -12.67 15.82
CA VAL A 121 8.77 -13.28 15.42
C VAL A 121 9.62 -13.58 16.65
N LYS A 122 9.74 -12.65 17.60
CA LYS A 122 10.48 -12.84 18.85
C LYS A 122 9.85 -13.95 19.70
N LEU A 123 8.52 -13.94 19.85
CA LEU A 123 7.78 -14.92 20.62
C LEU A 123 7.93 -16.34 20.02
N ALA A 124 7.73 -16.51 18.73
CA ALA A 124 7.89 -17.81 18.06
C ALA A 124 9.32 -18.33 18.22
N LYS A 125 10.33 -17.48 18.00
CA LYS A 125 11.74 -17.82 18.21
C LYS A 125 12.03 -18.31 19.63
N SER A 126 11.47 -17.67 20.66
CA SER A 126 11.67 -18.08 22.07
C SER A 126 11.08 -19.45 22.38
N LYS A 127 10.13 -19.91 21.59
CA LYS A 127 9.48 -21.23 21.70
C LYS A 127 10.06 -22.28 20.72
N GLY A 128 11.09 -21.90 19.93
CA GLY A 128 11.74 -22.81 18.98
C GLY A 128 11.09 -22.88 17.60
N PHE A 129 10.13 -22.02 17.30
CA PHE A 129 9.40 -21.95 16.02
C PHE A 129 9.94 -20.84 15.13
N LEU A 130 9.58 -20.92 13.84
CA LEU A 130 9.85 -19.88 12.85
C LEU A 130 8.56 -19.13 12.52
N PHE A 131 8.66 -17.82 12.29
CA PHE A 131 7.51 -16.99 11.96
C PHE A 131 7.82 -16.12 10.73
N VAL A 132 6.88 -16.10 9.78
CA VAL A 132 6.94 -15.27 8.57
C VAL A 132 5.72 -14.37 8.54
N GLY A 133 5.93 -13.06 8.54
CA GLY A 133 4.90 -12.08 8.23
C GLY A 133 4.89 -11.84 6.73
N SER A 134 3.82 -12.21 6.05
CA SER A 134 3.75 -12.19 4.59
C SER A 134 2.60 -11.32 4.10
N GLY A 135 2.90 -10.12 3.62
CA GLY A 135 1.90 -9.31 2.93
C GLY A 135 1.46 -10.00 1.63
N VAL A 136 0.16 -10.17 1.44
CA VAL A 136 -0.42 -10.72 0.21
C VAL A 136 -1.28 -9.63 -0.45
N SER A 137 -1.06 -9.37 -1.73
CA SER A 137 -1.81 -8.40 -2.53
C SER A 137 -2.43 -9.05 -3.76
N GLY A 138 -3.44 -8.40 -4.35
CA GLY A 138 -4.10 -8.86 -5.59
C GLY A 138 -5.60 -9.14 -5.44
N GLY A 139 -6.15 -8.99 -4.23
CA GLY A 139 -7.56 -9.26 -3.97
C GLY A 139 -7.95 -10.70 -4.24
N GLU A 140 -9.24 -10.93 -4.49
CA GLU A 140 -9.80 -12.26 -4.75
C GLU A 140 -9.17 -12.94 -5.96
N GLU A 141 -9.09 -12.22 -7.08
CA GLU A 141 -8.51 -12.72 -8.33
C GLU A 141 -7.02 -13.05 -8.18
N GLY A 142 -6.24 -12.16 -7.55
CA GLY A 142 -4.82 -12.39 -7.31
C GLY A 142 -4.57 -13.58 -6.40
N ALA A 143 -5.38 -13.79 -5.37
CA ALA A 143 -5.27 -14.95 -4.50
C ALA A 143 -5.47 -16.27 -5.27
N LEU A 144 -6.38 -16.30 -6.24
CA LEU A 144 -6.66 -17.48 -7.05
C LEU A 144 -5.65 -17.68 -8.19
N ASN A 145 -5.29 -16.62 -8.90
CA ASN A 145 -4.57 -16.71 -10.18
C ASN A 145 -3.09 -16.30 -10.09
N GLY A 146 -2.68 -15.69 -8.99
CA GLY A 146 -1.31 -15.23 -8.75
C GLY A 146 -1.28 -13.89 -8.02
N ALA A 147 -0.78 -13.89 -6.80
CA ALA A 147 -0.64 -12.73 -5.93
C ALA A 147 0.77 -12.12 -5.96
N SER A 148 0.89 -10.85 -5.58
CA SER A 148 2.18 -10.32 -5.12
C SER A 148 2.34 -10.65 -3.64
N ILE A 149 3.43 -11.33 -3.28
CA ILE A 149 3.65 -11.88 -1.93
C ILE A 149 4.96 -11.33 -1.37
N MET A 150 4.88 -10.72 -0.19
CA MET A 150 5.98 -9.98 0.46
C MET A 150 6.37 -10.64 1.79
N PRO A 151 7.09 -11.77 1.78
CA PRO A 151 7.47 -12.49 2.99
C PRO A 151 8.67 -11.85 3.69
N GLY A 152 8.58 -11.71 5.02
CA GLY A 152 9.66 -11.29 5.90
C GLY A 152 9.53 -11.94 7.27
N GLY A 153 10.58 -11.96 8.10
CA GLY A 153 10.50 -12.57 9.43
C GLY A 153 11.72 -13.39 9.82
N SER A 154 11.52 -14.66 10.15
CA SER A 154 12.60 -15.61 10.45
C SER A 154 13.27 -16.07 9.16
N GLU A 155 14.46 -15.59 8.87
CA GLU A 155 15.19 -15.86 7.62
C GLU A 155 15.36 -17.37 7.35
N LYS A 156 15.57 -18.15 8.41
CA LYS A 156 15.69 -19.63 8.32
C LYS A 156 14.44 -20.32 7.76
N ALA A 157 13.28 -19.63 7.78
CA ALA A 157 12.05 -20.16 7.19
C ALA A 157 12.03 -20.05 5.66
N TRP A 158 12.79 -19.12 5.08
CA TRP A 158 12.70 -18.80 3.66
C TRP A 158 12.95 -19.99 2.73
N PRO A 159 13.99 -20.81 2.89
CA PRO A 159 14.19 -21.99 2.04
C PRO A 159 12.99 -22.94 2.00
N GLU A 160 12.29 -23.09 3.12
CA GLU A 160 11.16 -24.00 3.27
C GLU A 160 9.85 -23.45 2.67
N VAL A 161 9.62 -22.14 2.80
CA VAL A 161 8.38 -21.51 2.33
C VAL A 161 8.49 -20.94 0.91
N LYS A 162 9.70 -20.67 0.43
CA LYS A 162 9.97 -20.13 -0.91
C LYS A 162 9.31 -20.92 -2.03
N PRO A 163 9.44 -22.27 -2.10
CA PRO A 163 8.86 -23.02 -3.20
C PRO A 163 7.34 -22.84 -3.32
N VAL A 164 6.61 -22.92 -2.22
CA VAL A 164 5.15 -22.76 -2.24
C VAL A 164 4.77 -21.31 -2.52
N LEU A 165 5.38 -20.32 -1.85
CA LEU A 165 5.01 -18.91 -2.02
C LEU A 165 5.32 -18.41 -3.44
N GLN A 166 6.45 -18.80 -4.03
CA GLN A 166 6.79 -18.44 -5.41
C GLN A 166 5.94 -19.15 -6.47
N SER A 167 5.46 -20.37 -6.17
CA SER A 167 4.59 -21.10 -7.11
C SER A 167 3.21 -20.45 -7.26
N ILE A 168 2.66 -19.91 -6.16
CA ILE A 168 1.34 -19.26 -6.13
C ILE A 168 1.41 -17.75 -6.42
N ALA A 169 2.59 -17.18 -6.52
CA ALA A 169 2.77 -15.78 -6.86
C ALA A 169 2.49 -15.52 -8.36
N ALA A 170 2.04 -14.32 -8.66
CA ALA A 170 1.99 -13.82 -10.03
C ALA A 170 3.40 -13.90 -10.63
N LYS A 171 3.44 -14.10 -11.94
CA LYS A 171 4.69 -13.98 -12.72
C LYS A 171 4.66 -12.71 -13.55
N ALA A 172 5.74 -11.94 -13.46
CA ALA A 172 5.95 -10.80 -14.32
C ALA A 172 6.14 -11.28 -15.78
N PRO A 173 6.07 -10.39 -16.79
CA PRO A 173 6.23 -10.76 -18.21
C PRO A 173 7.54 -11.49 -18.52
N ASP A 174 8.59 -11.28 -17.75
CA ASP A 174 9.88 -11.97 -17.84
C ASP A 174 9.91 -13.34 -17.14
N GLY A 175 8.79 -13.82 -16.63
CA GLY A 175 8.67 -15.08 -15.88
C GLY A 175 9.08 -15.01 -14.41
N THR A 176 9.62 -13.89 -13.94
CA THR A 176 10.03 -13.70 -12.53
C THR A 176 8.82 -13.74 -11.60
N PRO A 177 8.83 -14.56 -10.53
CA PRO A 177 7.73 -14.55 -9.57
C PRO A 177 7.69 -13.25 -8.78
N CYS A 178 6.50 -12.69 -8.61
CA CYS A 178 6.24 -11.50 -7.79
C CYS A 178 6.25 -11.87 -6.28
N CYS A 179 7.27 -12.58 -5.86
CA CYS A 179 7.50 -13.04 -4.50
C CYS A 179 9.00 -13.21 -4.26
N GLN A 180 9.57 -12.38 -3.38
CA GLN A 180 10.97 -12.48 -2.93
C GLN A 180 11.02 -12.21 -1.42
N TRP A 181 12.08 -12.71 -0.78
CA TRP A 181 12.33 -12.38 0.62
C TRP A 181 12.57 -10.89 0.79
N VAL A 182 11.79 -10.26 1.68
CA VAL A 182 11.86 -8.82 1.94
C VAL A 182 12.96 -8.50 2.94
N GLY A 183 13.01 -9.22 4.06
CA GLY A 183 13.95 -8.95 5.12
C GLY A 183 13.52 -9.54 6.47
N PRO A 184 14.25 -9.25 7.55
CA PRO A 184 13.97 -9.78 8.88
C PRO A 184 12.73 -9.13 9.53
N ALA A 185 12.27 -9.72 10.62
CA ALA A 185 11.25 -9.18 11.51
C ALA A 185 9.94 -8.84 10.79
N GLY A 186 9.36 -7.66 11.03
CA GLY A 186 8.11 -7.20 10.42
C GLY A 186 8.24 -6.61 9.03
N SER A 187 9.41 -6.70 8.38
CA SER A 187 9.68 -6.04 7.09
C SER A 187 8.68 -6.37 5.99
N GLY A 188 8.21 -7.62 5.89
CA GLY A 188 7.22 -8.04 4.90
C GLY A 188 5.88 -7.30 5.05
N HIS A 189 5.37 -7.22 6.27
CA HIS A 189 4.15 -6.47 6.56
C HIS A 189 4.34 -4.95 6.44
N PHE A 190 5.52 -4.42 6.78
CA PHE A 190 5.83 -3.01 6.57
C PHE A 190 5.79 -2.65 5.08
N VAL A 191 6.45 -3.44 4.23
CA VAL A 191 6.44 -3.24 2.77
C VAL A 191 5.00 -3.33 2.24
N LYS A 192 4.19 -4.27 2.72
CA LYS A 192 2.76 -4.36 2.36
C LYS A 192 1.97 -3.16 2.85
N MET A 193 2.24 -2.63 4.03
CA MET A 193 1.60 -1.43 4.55
C MET A 193 1.87 -0.22 3.65
N ILE A 194 3.13 0.01 3.25
CA ILE A 194 3.50 1.10 2.34
C ILE A 194 2.88 0.89 0.93
N HIS A 195 2.87 -0.36 0.42
CA HIS A 195 2.11 -0.69 -0.79
C HIS A 195 0.66 -0.20 -0.71
N ASN A 196 -0.02 -0.47 0.42
CA ASN A 196 -1.39 -0.03 0.60
C ASN A 196 -1.52 1.49 0.73
N GLY A 197 -0.53 2.17 1.30
CA GLY A 197 -0.47 3.64 1.30
C GLY A 197 -0.43 4.21 -0.12
N ILE A 198 0.46 3.69 -0.97
CA ILE A 198 0.55 4.07 -2.39
C ILE A 198 -0.78 3.79 -3.12
N GLU A 199 -1.43 2.66 -2.83
CA GLU A 199 -2.75 2.31 -3.37
C GLU A 199 -3.80 3.39 -3.06
N TYR A 200 -3.83 3.90 -1.83
CA TYR A 200 -4.72 4.99 -1.44
C TYR A 200 -4.44 6.27 -2.26
N GLY A 201 -3.16 6.62 -2.40
CA GLY A 201 -2.74 7.74 -3.24
C GLY A 201 -3.18 7.59 -4.69
N ASP A 202 -2.90 6.44 -5.30
CA ASP A 202 -3.27 6.14 -6.68
C ASP A 202 -4.78 6.22 -6.91
N MET A 203 -5.58 5.63 -6.01
CA MET A 203 -7.04 5.66 -6.11
C MET A 203 -7.58 7.08 -6.00
N GLN A 204 -7.05 7.90 -5.10
CA GLN A 204 -7.45 9.30 -4.95
C GLN A 204 -7.11 10.13 -6.19
N LEU A 205 -5.90 9.97 -6.72
CA LEU A 205 -5.46 10.68 -7.95
C LEU A 205 -6.34 10.32 -9.16
N ILE A 206 -6.69 9.06 -9.33
CA ILE A 206 -7.59 8.59 -10.40
C ILE A 206 -9.01 9.16 -10.20
N ALA A 207 -9.49 9.19 -8.95
CA ALA A 207 -10.79 9.77 -8.62
C ALA A 207 -10.82 11.28 -8.90
N GLU A 208 -9.73 12.02 -8.63
CA GLU A 208 -9.61 13.44 -8.96
C GLU A 208 -9.56 13.65 -10.49
N ALA A 209 -8.85 12.81 -11.23
CA ALA A 209 -8.85 12.87 -12.70
C ALA A 209 -10.27 12.65 -13.28
N TYR A 210 -10.99 11.64 -12.79
CA TYR A 210 -12.40 11.40 -13.11
C TYR A 210 -13.25 12.62 -12.78
N TRP A 211 -13.08 13.19 -11.59
CA TRP A 211 -13.86 14.33 -11.10
C TRP A 211 -13.67 15.58 -11.95
N VAL A 212 -12.42 15.89 -12.34
CA VAL A 212 -12.11 17.00 -13.25
C VAL A 212 -12.70 16.78 -14.63
N MET A 213 -12.58 15.60 -15.22
CA MET A 213 -13.17 15.29 -16.53
C MET A 213 -14.69 15.45 -16.52
N LYS A 214 -15.34 15.01 -15.46
CA LYS A 214 -16.80 15.08 -15.31
C LYS A 214 -17.31 16.51 -15.11
N ASN A 215 -16.65 17.28 -14.23
CA ASN A 215 -17.20 18.56 -13.76
C ASN A 215 -16.61 19.81 -14.47
N LEU A 216 -15.40 19.73 -15.02
CA LEU A 216 -14.77 20.86 -15.68
C LEU A 216 -14.97 20.86 -17.19
N ILE A 217 -15.03 19.70 -17.83
CA ILE A 217 -15.20 19.57 -19.28
C ILE A 217 -16.38 18.69 -19.70
N ASP A 218 -17.23 18.31 -18.76
CA ASP A 218 -18.49 17.60 -18.99
C ASP A 218 -18.34 16.41 -19.96
N LEU A 219 -17.40 15.49 -19.63
CA LEU A 219 -17.27 14.23 -20.34
C LEU A 219 -18.29 13.23 -19.81
N THR A 220 -18.92 12.50 -20.73
CA THR A 220 -19.76 11.35 -20.39
C THR A 220 -18.95 10.20 -19.82
N ASN A 221 -19.60 9.24 -19.14
CA ASN A 221 -18.92 8.06 -18.62
C ASN A 221 -18.23 7.24 -19.72
N GLU A 222 -18.81 7.14 -20.92
CA GLU A 222 -18.16 6.45 -22.06
C GLU A 222 -16.91 7.20 -22.56
N GLU A 223 -17.00 8.53 -22.72
CA GLU A 223 -15.84 9.33 -23.12
C GLU A 223 -14.70 9.24 -22.11
N MET A 224 -15.01 9.31 -20.81
CA MET A 224 -14.02 9.12 -19.74
C MET A 224 -13.42 7.71 -19.76
N ALA A 225 -14.25 6.68 -19.97
CA ALA A 225 -13.78 5.30 -20.10
C ALA A 225 -12.81 5.13 -21.29
N ASP A 226 -13.10 5.79 -22.42
CA ASP A 226 -12.21 5.79 -23.59
C ASP A 226 -10.89 6.53 -23.32
N VAL A 227 -10.93 7.61 -22.54
CA VAL A 227 -9.70 8.31 -22.10
C VAL A 227 -8.84 7.38 -21.25
N PHE A 228 -9.41 6.75 -20.22
CA PHE A 228 -8.67 5.82 -19.35
C PHE A 228 -8.17 4.60 -20.14
N ALA A 229 -8.94 4.05 -21.06
CA ALA A 229 -8.50 2.94 -21.92
C ALA A 229 -7.27 3.32 -22.74
N ARG A 230 -7.27 4.47 -23.43
CA ARG A 230 -6.10 4.99 -24.15
C ARG A 230 -4.90 5.22 -23.25
N TRP A 231 -5.10 5.76 -22.04
CA TRP A 231 -4.01 5.95 -21.08
C TRP A 231 -3.40 4.63 -20.61
N ASN A 232 -4.22 3.57 -20.56
CA ASN A 232 -3.76 2.23 -20.20
C ASN A 232 -2.91 1.55 -21.29
N GLU A 233 -2.88 2.07 -22.50
CA GLU A 233 -1.98 1.59 -23.57
C GLU A 233 -0.57 2.18 -23.45
N GLY A 234 -0.39 3.26 -22.67
CA GLY A 234 0.84 4.04 -22.55
C GLY A 234 1.47 4.03 -21.16
N LYS A 235 2.05 5.18 -20.79
CA LYS A 235 2.81 5.38 -19.53
C LYS A 235 1.98 5.19 -18.25
N LEU A 236 0.66 5.38 -18.32
CA LEU A 236 -0.26 5.17 -17.20
C LEU A 236 -0.76 3.72 -17.09
N ARG A 237 -0.28 2.80 -17.94
CA ARG A 237 -0.70 1.39 -17.91
C ARG A 237 -0.54 0.80 -16.51
N SER A 238 -1.68 0.48 -15.91
CA SER A 238 -1.77 -0.03 -14.55
C SER A 238 -3.13 -0.68 -14.29
N TYR A 239 -3.20 -1.55 -13.28
CA TYR A 239 -4.44 -2.22 -12.93
C TYR A 239 -5.57 -1.25 -12.57
N LEU A 240 -5.28 -0.23 -11.77
CA LEU A 240 -6.30 0.75 -11.35
C LEU A 240 -6.82 1.58 -12.53
N ILE A 241 -5.99 1.91 -13.52
CA ILE A 241 -6.44 2.59 -14.75
C ILE A 241 -7.32 1.65 -15.60
N GLU A 242 -6.92 0.38 -15.74
CA GLU A 242 -7.70 -0.65 -16.45
C GLU A 242 -9.11 -0.80 -15.86
N ILE A 243 -9.18 -1.07 -14.54
CA ILE A 243 -10.48 -1.26 -13.89
C ILE A 243 -11.33 0.00 -13.86
N THR A 244 -10.72 1.19 -13.85
CA THR A 244 -11.45 2.46 -13.92
C THR A 244 -12.21 2.58 -15.25
N SER A 245 -11.57 2.26 -16.36
CA SER A 245 -12.25 2.20 -17.67
C SER A 245 -13.42 1.21 -17.67
N ASN A 246 -13.23 0.02 -17.08
CA ASN A 246 -14.28 -0.99 -16.98
C ASN A 246 -15.43 -0.54 -16.07
N ILE A 247 -15.15 0.07 -14.93
CA ILE A 247 -16.13 0.61 -14.00
C ILE A 247 -17.01 1.67 -14.68
N LEU A 248 -16.41 2.58 -15.42
CA LEU A 248 -17.13 3.68 -16.09
C LEU A 248 -18.09 3.17 -17.18
N ARG A 249 -17.81 1.99 -17.81
CA ARG A 249 -18.69 1.36 -18.79
C ARG A 249 -19.78 0.49 -18.17
N HIS A 250 -19.64 0.14 -16.89
CA HIS A 250 -20.53 -0.85 -16.28
C HIS A 250 -21.95 -0.29 -16.09
N LYS A 251 -22.92 -0.97 -16.72
CA LYS A 251 -24.34 -0.61 -16.60
C LYS A 251 -24.97 -1.28 -15.38
N ASP A 252 -25.82 -0.53 -14.70
CA ASP A 252 -26.66 -1.07 -13.64
C ASP A 252 -27.84 -1.88 -14.20
N LYS A 253 -28.28 -2.88 -13.47
CA LYS A 253 -29.42 -3.73 -13.88
C LYS A 253 -30.73 -2.96 -14.05
N SER A 254 -30.91 -1.85 -13.34
CA SER A 254 -32.07 -0.96 -13.44
C SER A 254 -31.90 0.14 -14.48
N GLY A 255 -30.86 0.11 -15.30
CA GLY A 255 -30.51 1.10 -16.34
C GLY A 255 -29.58 2.20 -15.84
N GLY A 256 -28.89 2.86 -16.76
CA GLY A 256 -27.85 3.86 -16.48
C GLY A 256 -26.53 3.23 -16.05
N TYR A 257 -25.58 4.04 -15.67
CA TYR A 257 -24.26 3.58 -15.21
C TYR A 257 -24.28 3.34 -13.70
N LEU A 258 -23.66 2.25 -13.25
CA LEU A 258 -23.62 1.91 -11.83
C LEU A 258 -22.86 2.97 -11.03
N ILE A 259 -21.77 3.53 -11.59
CA ILE A 259 -20.95 4.55 -10.92
C ILE A 259 -21.76 5.79 -10.49
N ASP A 260 -22.79 6.16 -11.26
CA ASP A 260 -23.64 7.31 -10.94
C ASP A 260 -24.63 7.04 -9.79
N LYS A 261 -24.75 5.79 -9.36
CA LYS A 261 -25.60 5.33 -8.25
C LYS A 261 -24.84 5.00 -6.98
N ILE A 262 -23.51 4.97 -7.05
CA ILE A 262 -22.66 4.69 -5.89
C ILE A 262 -22.56 5.95 -5.04
N LEU A 263 -22.80 5.79 -3.73
CA LEU A 263 -22.63 6.88 -2.77
C LEU A 263 -21.16 7.33 -2.70
N ASP A 264 -20.93 8.61 -2.70
CA ASP A 264 -19.61 9.26 -2.61
C ASP A 264 -19.05 9.25 -1.16
N ALA A 265 -19.00 8.06 -0.55
CA ALA A 265 -18.45 7.81 0.79
C ALA A 265 -17.55 6.58 0.74
N ALA A 266 -16.25 6.79 0.86
CA ALA A 266 -15.25 5.71 0.73
C ALA A 266 -14.83 5.17 2.10
N GLY A 267 -14.93 3.84 2.26
CA GLY A 267 -14.47 3.14 3.45
C GLY A 267 -12.95 2.86 3.46
N GLN A 268 -12.42 2.48 4.62
CA GLN A 268 -11.02 2.07 4.78
C GLN A 268 -10.86 0.99 5.86
N LYS A 269 -9.83 0.14 5.70
CA LYS A 269 -9.47 -0.90 6.68
C LYS A 269 -8.29 -0.49 7.59
N GLY A 270 -7.78 0.74 7.47
CA GLY A 270 -6.76 1.33 8.33
C GLY A 270 -5.31 1.18 7.88
N THR A 271 -4.99 0.40 6.84
CA THR A 271 -3.61 0.21 6.38
C THR A 271 -2.97 1.48 5.82
N GLY A 272 -3.73 2.31 5.10
CA GLY A 272 -3.28 3.64 4.65
C GLY A 272 -2.98 4.58 5.83
N LYS A 273 -3.83 4.55 6.87
CA LYS A 273 -3.59 5.30 8.11
C LYS A 273 -2.27 4.87 8.77
N TRP A 274 -1.97 3.57 8.85
CA TRP A 274 -0.70 3.10 9.42
C TRP A 274 0.50 3.58 8.63
N SER A 275 0.42 3.65 7.30
CA SER A 275 1.50 4.20 6.46
C SER A 275 1.82 5.65 6.83
N VAL A 276 0.77 6.47 7.07
CA VAL A 276 0.93 7.88 7.45
C VAL A 276 1.53 8.01 8.86
N ILE A 277 1.03 7.27 9.84
CA ILE A 277 1.55 7.28 11.22
C ILE A 277 3.03 6.92 11.21
N ASN A 278 3.40 5.82 10.56
CA ASN A 278 4.79 5.36 10.53
C ASN A 278 5.72 6.33 9.77
N ALA A 279 5.22 6.97 8.72
CA ALA A 279 6.00 8.01 8.04
C ALA A 279 6.28 9.20 8.98
N MET A 280 5.30 9.62 9.79
CA MET A 280 5.49 10.68 10.80
C MET A 280 6.50 10.26 11.88
N GLU A 281 6.43 9.03 12.39
CA GLU A 281 7.38 8.49 13.37
C GLU A 281 8.81 8.38 12.82
N LEU A 282 8.94 8.12 11.51
CA LEU A 282 10.23 8.07 10.82
C LEU A 282 10.72 9.45 10.34
N GLY A 283 9.95 10.52 10.58
CA GLY A 283 10.26 11.87 10.11
C GLY A 283 10.21 12.03 8.59
N MET A 284 9.37 11.25 7.90
CA MET A 284 9.28 11.25 6.44
C MET A 284 8.02 11.95 5.92
N PRO A 285 8.16 12.88 4.95
CA PRO A 285 7.01 13.57 4.38
C PRO A 285 6.22 12.65 3.44
N LEU A 286 5.01 12.29 3.83
CA LEU A 286 4.08 11.41 3.09
C LEU A 286 2.78 12.15 2.75
N GLY A 287 2.88 13.43 2.34
CA GLY A 287 1.75 14.36 2.24
C GLY A 287 0.64 13.92 1.29
N LEU A 288 0.97 13.39 0.11
CA LEU A 288 -0.02 12.93 -0.86
C LEU A 288 -0.85 11.75 -0.30
N ILE A 289 -0.18 10.75 0.27
CA ILE A 289 -0.84 9.56 0.83
C ILE A 289 -1.66 9.94 2.06
N ALA A 290 -1.15 10.86 2.90
CA ALA A 290 -1.90 11.41 4.03
C ALA A 290 -3.17 12.12 3.56
N THR A 291 -3.09 12.94 2.51
CA THR A 291 -4.24 13.59 1.88
C THR A 291 -5.28 12.56 1.43
N ALA A 292 -4.87 11.49 0.75
CA ALA A 292 -5.79 10.44 0.33
C ALA A 292 -6.50 9.75 1.51
N VAL A 293 -5.83 9.57 2.65
CA VAL A 293 -6.45 9.05 3.88
C VAL A 293 -7.47 10.01 4.46
N PHE A 294 -7.15 11.33 4.50
CA PHE A 294 -8.07 12.35 5.00
C PHE A 294 -9.28 12.54 4.10
N GLU A 295 -9.10 12.49 2.78
CA GLU A 295 -10.22 12.58 1.83
C GLU A 295 -11.22 11.44 1.99
N ARG A 296 -10.77 10.20 2.26
CA ARG A 296 -11.69 9.11 2.62
C ARG A 296 -12.46 9.41 3.89
N SER A 297 -11.79 9.97 4.90
CA SER A 297 -12.43 10.32 6.18
C SER A 297 -13.44 11.47 6.00
N LEU A 298 -13.11 12.47 5.18
CA LEU A 298 -14.02 13.58 4.85
C LEU A 298 -15.20 13.08 4.00
N SER A 299 -14.95 12.18 3.03
CA SER A 299 -16.01 11.61 2.19
C SER A 299 -17.09 10.90 3.02
N ALA A 300 -16.70 10.24 4.11
CA ALA A 300 -17.62 9.55 5.01
C ALA A 300 -18.53 10.50 5.83
N GLN A 301 -18.22 11.80 5.90
CA GLN A 301 -19.03 12.80 6.60
C GLN A 301 -20.11 13.41 5.67
N LYS A 302 -20.93 12.57 5.06
CA LYS A 302 -21.86 12.96 3.98
C LYS A 302 -22.86 14.03 4.42
N GLU A 303 -23.44 13.88 5.62
CA GLU A 303 -24.43 14.81 6.15
C GLU A 303 -23.81 16.19 6.39
N LEU A 304 -22.60 16.25 6.97
CA LEU A 304 -21.88 17.50 7.19
C LEU A 304 -21.56 18.20 5.86
N ARG A 305 -21.05 17.44 4.86
CA ARG A 305 -20.76 17.98 3.53
C ARG A 305 -22.02 18.54 2.85
N HIS A 306 -23.16 17.83 3.03
CA HIS A 306 -24.44 18.31 2.49
C HIS A 306 -24.91 19.61 3.17
N LEU A 307 -24.76 19.74 4.48
CA LEU A 307 -25.08 20.99 5.19
C LEU A 307 -24.18 22.12 4.75
N ALA A 308 -22.88 21.88 4.66
CA ALA A 308 -21.91 22.89 4.21
C ALA A 308 -22.18 23.34 2.77
N SER A 309 -22.46 22.42 1.85
CA SER A 309 -22.75 22.77 0.45
C SER A 309 -23.95 23.69 0.29
N LYS A 310 -24.97 23.59 1.15
CA LYS A 310 -26.11 24.49 1.13
C LYS A 310 -25.78 25.91 1.59
N GLN A 311 -24.78 26.06 2.44
CA GLN A 311 -24.40 27.37 2.99
C GLN A 311 -23.34 28.10 2.17
N PHE A 312 -22.46 27.36 1.49
CA PHE A 312 -21.30 27.89 0.78
C PHE A 312 -21.32 27.65 -0.72
N LEU A 313 -22.47 27.19 -1.29
CA LEU A 313 -22.57 26.93 -2.72
C LEU A 313 -22.46 28.28 -3.49
N CYS A 314 -21.35 28.44 -4.19
CA CYS A 314 -21.19 29.49 -5.19
C CYS A 314 -21.70 29.01 -6.55
N LYS A 315 -22.62 29.71 -7.17
CA LYS A 315 -23.01 29.46 -8.56
C LYS A 315 -22.08 30.30 -9.45
N HIS A 316 -21.20 29.63 -10.16
CA HIS A 316 -20.41 30.29 -11.21
C HIS A 316 -20.60 29.58 -12.55
N THR A 317 -20.42 30.32 -13.63
CA THR A 317 -20.45 29.77 -14.98
C THR A 317 -19.03 29.35 -15.33
N LEU A 318 -18.85 28.06 -15.60
CA LEU A 318 -17.55 27.54 -16.01
C LEU A 318 -17.11 28.16 -17.35
N PRO A 319 -15.84 28.50 -17.52
CA PRO A 319 -15.26 28.83 -18.81
C PRO A 319 -15.43 27.67 -19.81
N VAL A 320 -15.41 27.99 -21.10
CA VAL A 320 -15.39 26.97 -22.14
C VAL A 320 -13.94 26.47 -22.32
N TYR A 321 -13.67 25.28 -21.89
CA TYR A 321 -12.36 24.66 -22.04
C TYR A 321 -12.21 23.91 -23.36
N ASN A 322 -11.00 23.89 -23.90
CA ASN A 322 -10.63 22.95 -24.95
C ASN A 322 -10.49 21.54 -24.31
N LYS A 323 -11.49 20.68 -24.55
CA LYS A 323 -11.53 19.32 -23.97
C LYS A 323 -10.26 18.51 -24.24
N ALA A 324 -9.74 18.57 -25.47
CA ALA A 324 -8.56 17.79 -25.86
C ALA A 324 -7.28 18.28 -25.16
N GLU A 325 -7.15 19.58 -24.94
CA GLU A 325 -6.01 20.17 -24.21
C GLU A 325 -6.08 19.83 -22.73
N LEU A 326 -7.25 20.02 -22.11
CA LEU A 326 -7.40 19.73 -20.68
C LEU A 326 -7.23 18.25 -20.36
N VAL A 327 -7.65 17.32 -21.24
CA VAL A 327 -7.37 15.89 -21.10
C VAL A 327 -5.85 15.60 -21.07
N LYS A 328 -5.04 16.35 -21.86
CA LYS A 328 -3.56 16.23 -21.80
C LYS A 328 -2.99 16.77 -20.49
N GLU A 329 -3.56 17.86 -19.97
CA GLU A 329 -3.14 18.42 -18.68
C GLU A 329 -3.52 17.48 -17.52
N ILE A 330 -4.72 16.87 -17.56
CA ILE A 330 -5.13 15.84 -16.60
C ILE A 330 -4.17 14.63 -16.66
N PHE A 331 -3.80 14.17 -17.85
CA PHE A 331 -2.78 13.13 -18.01
C PHE A 331 -1.47 13.52 -17.33
N SER A 332 -1.01 14.74 -17.55
CA SER A 332 0.25 15.24 -17.00
C SER A 332 0.20 15.31 -15.47
N ALA A 333 -0.90 15.81 -14.91
CA ALA A 333 -1.10 15.87 -13.47
C ALA A 333 -1.18 14.48 -12.84
N LEU A 334 -1.96 13.57 -13.46
CA LEU A 334 -2.13 12.21 -12.97
C LEU A 334 -0.80 11.44 -12.99
N TYR A 335 -0.07 11.47 -14.11
CA TYR A 335 1.17 10.73 -14.23
C TYR A 335 2.25 11.28 -13.30
N ALA A 336 2.47 12.60 -13.28
CA ALA A 336 3.43 13.23 -12.38
C ALA A 336 3.12 12.94 -10.91
N SER A 337 1.85 13.07 -10.50
CA SER A 337 1.45 12.82 -9.11
C SER A 337 1.57 11.35 -8.71
N LYS A 338 1.31 10.40 -9.64
CA LYS A 338 1.60 8.98 -9.40
C LYS A 338 3.09 8.75 -9.15
N LEU A 339 3.97 9.33 -9.95
CA LEU A 339 5.43 9.24 -9.73
C LEU A 339 5.82 9.79 -8.35
N VAL A 340 5.21 10.89 -7.91
CA VAL A 340 5.41 11.44 -6.55
C VAL A 340 4.90 10.47 -5.47
N SER A 341 3.73 9.87 -5.64
CA SER A 341 3.16 8.91 -4.68
C SER A 341 4.11 7.73 -4.43
N TYR A 342 4.62 7.14 -5.51
CA TYR A 342 5.60 6.05 -5.40
C TYR A 342 6.94 6.54 -4.82
N ALA A 343 7.41 7.71 -5.22
CA ALA A 343 8.65 8.27 -4.68
C ALA A 343 8.57 8.51 -3.16
N GLN A 344 7.44 9.03 -2.66
CA GLN A 344 7.18 9.16 -1.23
C GLN A 344 7.19 7.80 -0.53
N GLY A 345 6.50 6.80 -1.09
CA GLY A 345 6.46 5.44 -0.53
C GLY A 345 7.85 4.79 -0.47
N PHE A 346 8.62 4.85 -1.55
CA PHE A 346 9.98 4.31 -1.59
C PHE A 346 10.95 5.05 -0.66
N ALA A 347 10.78 6.37 -0.47
CA ALA A 347 11.56 7.12 0.51
C ALA A 347 11.29 6.65 1.96
N VAL A 348 10.02 6.36 2.30
CA VAL A 348 9.67 5.77 3.61
C VAL A 348 10.28 4.37 3.76
N LEU A 349 10.25 3.53 2.71
CA LEU A 349 10.88 2.20 2.74
C LEU A 349 12.39 2.29 2.98
N GLN A 350 13.08 3.21 2.28
CA GLN A 350 14.51 3.44 2.50
C GLN A 350 14.78 3.87 3.93
N ARG A 351 14.03 4.86 4.43
CA ARG A 351 14.21 5.36 5.80
C ARG A 351 13.95 4.28 6.85
N ALA A 352 12.92 3.45 6.67
CA ALA A 352 12.66 2.31 7.54
C ALA A 352 13.76 1.27 7.48
N SER A 353 14.28 0.98 6.28
CA SER A 353 15.42 0.08 6.09
C SER A 353 16.63 0.52 6.92
N ASP A 354 16.94 1.81 6.87
CA ASP A 354 18.07 2.39 7.62
C ASP A 354 17.80 2.40 9.13
N ALA A 355 16.60 2.83 9.55
CA ALA A 355 16.24 2.96 10.95
C ALA A 355 16.16 1.61 11.69
N PHE A 356 15.67 0.56 10.99
CA PHE A 356 15.47 -0.77 11.59
C PHE A 356 16.56 -1.78 11.21
N GLY A 357 17.52 -1.42 10.37
CA GLY A 357 18.59 -2.30 9.93
C GLY A 357 18.11 -3.47 9.05
N TRP A 358 17.05 -3.27 8.25
CA TRP A 358 16.44 -4.33 7.47
C TRP A 358 17.15 -4.64 6.16
N ASN A 359 18.00 -3.74 5.66
CA ASN A 359 18.72 -3.88 4.39
C ASN A 359 17.77 -4.22 3.21
N LEU A 360 16.67 -3.47 3.08
CA LEU A 360 15.67 -3.70 2.05
C LEU A 360 16.25 -3.52 0.64
N ASP A 361 16.02 -4.50 -0.24
CA ASP A 361 16.30 -4.36 -1.66
C ASP A 361 15.10 -3.68 -2.35
N LEU A 362 15.19 -2.36 -2.54
CA LEU A 362 14.11 -1.56 -3.13
C LEU A 362 13.84 -1.94 -4.59
N ALA A 363 14.84 -2.38 -5.34
CA ALA A 363 14.66 -2.87 -6.70
C ALA A 363 13.85 -4.16 -6.72
N SER A 364 14.17 -5.11 -5.83
CA SER A 364 13.41 -6.34 -5.65
C SER A 364 11.97 -6.07 -5.24
N ILE A 365 11.73 -5.10 -4.33
CA ILE A 365 10.38 -4.68 -3.92
C ILE A 365 9.60 -4.13 -5.12
N ALA A 366 10.17 -3.26 -5.93
CA ALA A 366 9.54 -2.76 -7.15
C ALA A 366 9.17 -3.90 -8.11
N ARG A 367 10.06 -4.89 -8.27
CA ARG A 367 9.80 -6.07 -9.11
C ARG A 367 8.67 -6.94 -8.59
N MET A 368 8.54 -7.12 -7.26
CA MET A 368 7.43 -7.86 -6.67
C MET A 368 6.07 -7.23 -6.94
N TRP A 369 6.02 -5.92 -7.17
CA TRP A 369 4.76 -5.20 -7.42
C TRP A 369 4.36 -5.14 -8.91
N ARG A 370 5.16 -5.68 -9.83
CA ARG A 370 4.89 -5.67 -11.28
C ARG A 370 3.70 -6.54 -11.70
N GLY A 371 3.31 -7.51 -10.90
CA GLY A 371 2.18 -8.42 -11.16
C GLY A 371 1.47 -8.82 -9.88
N GLY A 372 0.21 -9.25 -10.02
CA GLY A 372 -0.58 -9.80 -8.90
C GLY A 372 -0.83 -8.83 -7.76
N CYS A 373 -0.76 -7.53 -7.96
CA CYS A 373 -1.08 -6.55 -6.94
C CYS A 373 -1.91 -5.38 -7.48
N ILE A 374 -2.53 -4.64 -6.57
CA ILE A 374 -3.44 -3.54 -6.91
C ILE A 374 -2.68 -2.35 -7.54
N ILE A 375 -1.44 -2.11 -7.12
CA ILE A 375 -0.62 -0.98 -7.62
C ILE A 375 0.28 -1.34 -8.79
N ARG A 376 0.07 -2.51 -9.44
CA ARG A 376 0.88 -2.88 -10.61
C ARG A 376 0.81 -1.80 -11.69
N SER A 377 1.98 -1.34 -12.12
CA SER A 377 2.16 -0.26 -13.10
C SER A 377 3.38 -0.55 -13.96
N ILE A 378 3.38 -0.05 -15.20
CA ILE A 378 4.49 -0.26 -16.14
C ILE A 378 5.80 0.35 -15.62
N PHE A 379 5.76 1.54 -15.01
CA PHE A 379 6.94 2.27 -14.53
C PHE A 379 7.60 1.66 -13.27
N LEU A 380 7.06 0.57 -12.72
CA LEU A 380 7.75 -0.21 -11.68
C LEU A 380 9.05 -0.84 -12.20
N ASN A 381 9.16 -1.08 -13.50
CA ASN A 381 10.42 -1.49 -14.13
C ASN A 381 11.47 -0.36 -14.06
N ASP A 382 11.04 0.88 -14.29
CA ASP A 382 11.92 2.06 -14.23
C ASP A 382 12.35 2.36 -12.79
N ILE A 383 11.45 2.12 -11.81
CA ILE A 383 11.80 2.19 -10.38
C ILE A 383 12.86 1.14 -10.04
N ALA A 384 12.67 -0.12 -10.46
CA ALA A 384 13.63 -1.17 -10.22
C ALA A 384 15.00 -0.83 -10.85
N ALA A 385 15.01 -0.39 -12.09
CA ALA A 385 16.22 0.02 -12.80
C ALA A 385 16.96 1.18 -12.10
N ALA A 386 16.21 2.16 -11.56
CA ALA A 386 16.79 3.27 -10.82
C ALA A 386 17.54 2.81 -9.55
N PHE A 387 16.97 1.84 -8.81
CA PHE A 387 17.60 1.31 -7.60
C PHE A 387 18.67 0.23 -7.87
N GLU A 388 18.80 -0.25 -9.10
CA GLU A 388 19.88 -1.16 -9.53
C GLU A 388 21.08 -0.42 -10.12
N ALA A 389 20.92 0.85 -10.49
CA ALA A 389 22.00 1.65 -11.03
C ALA A 389 23.18 1.69 -10.04
N ALA A 390 24.41 1.77 -10.58
CA ALA A 390 25.61 1.85 -9.76
C ALA A 390 25.60 3.08 -8.84
N ASP A 391 25.05 4.20 -9.32
CA ASP A 391 24.80 5.41 -8.55
C ASP A 391 23.31 5.45 -8.16
N LYS A 392 23.00 4.82 -7.04
CA LYS A 392 21.61 4.76 -6.53
C LYS A 392 21.12 6.16 -6.14
N PRO A 393 19.91 6.56 -6.59
CA PRO A 393 19.42 7.89 -6.28
C PRO A 393 19.07 8.01 -4.79
N LYS A 394 19.44 9.13 -4.16
CA LYS A 394 19.03 9.47 -2.79
C LYS A 394 17.50 9.66 -2.67
N HIS A 395 16.85 9.97 -3.76
CA HIS A 395 15.40 10.11 -3.88
C HIS A 395 14.98 9.74 -5.30
N LEU A 396 13.90 8.97 -5.48
CA LEU A 396 13.49 8.43 -6.78
C LEU A 396 13.33 9.51 -7.86
N LEU A 397 12.76 10.67 -7.52
CA LEU A 397 12.58 11.78 -8.48
C LEU A 397 13.89 12.39 -8.97
N LEU A 398 15.03 12.09 -8.36
CA LEU A 398 16.36 12.54 -8.81
C LEU A 398 16.98 11.59 -9.84
N ALA A 399 16.46 10.37 -9.98
CA ALA A 399 16.92 9.46 -11.01
C ALA A 399 16.64 10.03 -12.41
N PRO A 400 17.54 9.85 -13.39
CA PRO A 400 17.45 10.51 -14.69
C PRO A 400 16.11 10.37 -15.38
N TYR A 401 15.57 9.16 -15.45
CA TYR A 401 14.27 8.89 -16.07
C TYR A 401 13.15 9.72 -15.42
N PHE A 402 13.00 9.65 -14.10
CA PHE A 402 11.92 10.34 -13.38
C PHE A 402 12.06 11.85 -13.43
N ARG A 403 13.29 12.36 -13.38
CA ARG A 403 13.57 13.79 -13.52
C ARG A 403 13.11 14.33 -14.86
N GLU A 404 13.42 13.65 -15.96
CA GLU A 404 13.02 14.10 -17.30
C GLU A 404 11.49 13.95 -17.50
N GLU A 405 10.88 12.87 -17.00
CA GLU A 405 9.42 12.73 -17.02
C GLU A 405 8.73 13.90 -16.29
N ILE A 406 9.10 14.18 -15.06
CA ILE A 406 8.49 15.27 -14.29
C ILE A 406 8.67 16.61 -15.00
N LYS A 407 9.86 16.92 -15.53
CA LYS A 407 10.09 18.17 -16.28
C LYS A 407 9.14 18.32 -17.47
N SER A 408 8.89 17.24 -18.20
CA SER A 408 8.00 17.26 -19.37
C SER A 408 6.52 17.44 -18.99
N LEU A 409 6.13 16.91 -17.83
CA LEU A 409 4.75 16.93 -17.34
C LEU A 409 4.39 18.21 -16.56
N LEU A 410 5.40 18.89 -16.01
CA LEU A 410 5.21 19.99 -15.07
C LEU A 410 4.33 21.14 -15.60
N PRO A 411 4.43 21.59 -16.87
CA PRO A 411 3.57 22.66 -17.38
C PRO A 411 2.08 22.29 -17.30
N GLY A 412 1.67 21.14 -17.82
CA GLY A 412 0.27 20.70 -17.78
C GLY A 412 -0.21 20.40 -16.36
N TRP A 413 0.64 19.83 -15.52
CA TRP A 413 0.31 19.60 -14.10
C TRP A 413 0.00 20.90 -13.35
N LYS A 414 0.84 21.90 -13.50
CA LYS A 414 0.63 23.23 -12.91
C LYS A 414 -0.68 23.87 -13.38
N ASN A 415 -0.92 23.84 -14.68
CA ASN A 415 -2.10 24.44 -15.29
C ASN A 415 -3.37 23.77 -14.76
N LEU A 416 -3.42 22.43 -14.76
CA LEU A 416 -4.57 21.70 -14.24
C LEU A 416 -4.90 22.06 -12.79
N VAL A 417 -3.89 22.06 -11.89
CA VAL A 417 -4.12 22.40 -10.48
C VAL A 417 -4.62 23.85 -10.35
N ALA A 418 -4.03 24.78 -11.10
CA ALA A 418 -4.45 26.19 -11.08
C ALA A 418 -5.89 26.36 -11.58
N GLU A 419 -6.27 25.75 -12.69
CA GLU A 419 -7.63 25.84 -13.23
C GLU A 419 -8.65 25.19 -12.29
N ALA A 420 -8.37 23.98 -11.76
CA ALA A 420 -9.26 23.32 -10.81
C ALA A 420 -9.52 24.20 -9.57
N MET A 421 -8.48 24.85 -9.03
CA MET A 421 -8.62 25.74 -7.87
C MET A 421 -9.39 27.01 -8.18
N LYS A 422 -9.23 27.62 -9.37
CA LYS A 422 -10.02 28.78 -9.80
C LYS A 422 -11.52 28.45 -9.89
N GLU A 423 -11.83 27.24 -10.36
CA GLU A 423 -13.20 26.75 -10.54
C GLU A 423 -13.75 26.05 -9.30
N GLU A 424 -13.12 26.24 -8.13
CA GLU A 424 -13.55 25.68 -6.83
C GLU A 424 -13.69 24.14 -6.83
N LEU A 425 -12.96 23.48 -7.75
CA LEU A 425 -13.00 22.01 -7.87
C LEU A 425 -11.92 21.39 -6.99
N PRO A 426 -12.28 20.54 -6.01
CA PRO A 426 -11.30 19.96 -5.11
C PRO A 426 -10.43 18.92 -5.82
N VAL A 427 -9.10 19.16 -5.79
CA VAL A 427 -8.07 18.27 -6.30
C VAL A 427 -6.91 18.14 -5.27
N PRO A 428 -7.23 17.72 -4.03
CA PRO A 428 -6.30 17.80 -2.92
C PRO A 428 -5.05 16.93 -3.10
N ALA A 429 -5.14 15.76 -3.72
CA ALA A 429 -3.98 14.90 -3.93
C ALA A 429 -3.08 15.44 -5.06
N PHE A 430 -3.63 15.97 -6.16
CA PHE A 430 -2.83 16.65 -7.20
C PHE A 430 -2.10 17.87 -6.62
N SER A 431 -2.81 18.67 -5.80
CA SER A 431 -2.25 19.84 -5.13
C SER A 431 -1.15 19.45 -4.12
N SER A 432 -1.39 18.44 -3.31
CA SER A 432 -0.41 17.94 -2.34
C SER A 432 0.86 17.43 -3.02
N ALA A 433 0.72 16.67 -4.11
CA ALA A 433 1.85 16.18 -4.90
C ALA A 433 2.69 17.33 -5.49
N LEU A 434 2.02 18.34 -6.08
CA LEU A 434 2.69 19.49 -6.68
C LEU A 434 3.41 20.33 -5.62
N ASN A 435 2.79 20.57 -4.47
CA ASN A 435 3.41 21.29 -3.36
C ASN A 435 4.61 20.52 -2.78
N TYR A 436 4.50 19.18 -2.64
CA TYR A 436 5.63 18.36 -2.24
C TYR A 436 6.81 18.50 -3.22
N PHE A 437 6.54 18.43 -4.53
CA PHE A 437 7.55 18.59 -5.55
C PHE A 437 8.22 19.98 -5.47
N TYR A 438 7.45 21.06 -5.32
CA TYR A 438 8.00 22.40 -5.16
C TYR A 438 8.86 22.55 -3.90
N SER A 439 8.39 21.99 -2.76
CA SER A 439 9.18 22.02 -1.53
C SER A 439 10.47 21.22 -1.67
N LEU A 440 10.43 20.06 -2.30
CA LEU A 440 11.60 19.21 -2.54
C LEU A 440 12.66 19.88 -3.45
N THR A 441 12.19 20.70 -4.40
CA THR A 441 13.06 21.36 -5.40
C THR A 441 13.44 22.80 -5.04
N SER A 442 12.97 23.32 -3.89
CA SER A 442 13.30 24.65 -3.40
C SER A 442 14.52 24.59 -2.48
N ASP A 443 15.54 25.36 -2.83
CA ASP A 443 16.74 25.50 -1.99
C ASP A 443 16.43 26.21 -0.65
N ASN A 444 15.46 27.10 -0.63
CA ASN A 444 15.03 27.84 0.56
C ASN A 444 13.53 27.64 0.81
N LEU A 445 13.20 27.31 2.04
CA LEU A 445 11.82 27.16 2.52
C LEU A 445 11.51 28.17 3.63
N PRO A 446 10.24 28.49 3.88
CA PRO A 446 9.83 29.39 4.96
C PRO A 446 10.03 28.79 6.37
N ALA A 447 10.66 27.62 6.48
CA ALA A 447 10.95 26.93 7.72
C ALA A 447 11.90 27.75 8.64
N ASN A 448 12.67 28.69 8.08
CA ASN A 448 13.48 29.63 8.85
C ASN A 448 12.62 30.47 9.79
N LEU A 449 11.47 30.95 9.35
CA LEU A 449 10.54 31.70 10.22
C LEU A 449 9.94 30.80 11.30
N VAL A 450 9.57 29.57 10.97
CA VAL A 450 9.07 28.60 11.96
C VAL A 450 10.12 28.37 13.05
N GLN A 451 11.39 28.19 12.66
CA GLN A 451 12.46 27.97 13.62
C GLN A 451 12.79 29.21 14.45
N ALA A 452 12.73 30.40 13.85
CA ALA A 452 12.90 31.67 14.58
C ALA A 452 11.78 31.87 15.60
N GLN A 453 10.50 31.57 15.24
CA GLN A 453 9.38 31.62 16.18
C GLN A 453 9.59 30.64 17.36
N ARG A 454 10.03 29.43 17.09
CA ARG A 454 10.34 28.44 18.15
C ARG A 454 11.44 28.93 19.08
N ASP A 455 12.45 29.57 18.57
CA ASP A 455 13.54 30.13 19.36
C ASP A 455 13.05 31.36 20.16
N TYR A 456 12.21 32.21 19.55
CA TYR A 456 11.65 33.38 20.20
C TYR A 456 10.82 33.05 21.47
N PHE A 457 9.92 32.06 21.38
CA PHE A 457 9.05 31.72 22.51
C PHE A 457 9.59 30.65 23.45
N GLY A 458 10.61 29.85 23.03
CA GLY A 458 11.03 28.69 23.80
C GLY A 458 12.52 28.40 23.80
N ALA A 459 13.35 29.28 23.28
CA ALA A 459 14.81 29.10 23.16
C ALA A 459 15.21 27.76 22.50
N HIS A 460 14.42 27.33 21.47
CA HIS A 460 14.59 26.03 20.80
C HIS A 460 15.77 25.99 19.82
N THR A 461 16.58 27.03 19.82
CA THR A 461 17.79 27.18 19.02
C THR A 461 17.59 27.05 17.50
N PHE A 462 18.53 27.54 16.71
CA PHE A 462 18.53 27.45 15.25
C PHE A 462 19.94 27.31 14.74
N GLU A 463 20.09 26.72 13.54
CA GLU A 463 21.36 26.75 12.79
C GLU A 463 21.41 28.02 11.91
N ARG A 464 22.56 28.58 11.73
CA ARG A 464 22.81 29.73 10.84
C ARG A 464 23.30 29.28 9.47
N LYS A 465 22.92 30.01 8.41
CA LYS A 465 23.41 29.74 7.04
C LYS A 465 24.89 30.11 6.82
N ASP A 466 25.38 31.02 7.63
CA ASP A 466 26.77 31.54 7.60
C ASP A 466 27.71 30.80 8.58
N GLU A 467 27.24 29.71 9.19
CA GLU A 467 27.99 28.87 10.10
C GLU A 467 27.94 27.38 9.67
N LEU A 468 28.79 26.56 10.27
CA LEU A 468 28.86 25.12 9.98
C LEU A 468 27.59 24.42 10.49
N ARG A 469 27.13 23.43 9.73
CA ARG A 469 26.01 22.55 10.13
C ARG A 469 26.29 21.85 11.47
N GLY A 470 25.27 21.73 12.32
CA GLY A 470 25.37 21.14 13.64
C GLY A 470 25.71 22.14 14.75
N GLN A 471 25.93 23.41 14.44
CA GLN A 471 26.09 24.48 15.42
C GLN A 471 24.75 25.17 15.67
N PHE A 472 24.35 25.20 16.94
CA PHE A 472 23.02 25.70 17.34
C PHE A 472 23.17 27.00 18.14
N PHE A 473 22.42 28.02 17.74
CA PHE A 473 22.38 29.36 18.28
C PHE A 473 21.05 29.67 18.93
N HIS A 474 21.06 30.54 19.90
CA HIS A 474 19.86 31.14 20.51
C HIS A 474 20.03 32.66 20.48
N GLU A 475 18.96 33.39 20.21
CA GLU A 475 18.92 34.84 20.25
C GLU A 475 18.03 35.32 21.40
N ASN A 476 18.49 36.32 22.15
CA ASN A 476 17.66 36.99 23.15
C ASN A 476 16.75 38.04 22.48
N TRP A 477 15.75 37.57 21.75
CA TRP A 477 14.87 38.37 20.91
C TRP A 477 14.19 39.54 21.63
N THR A 478 13.91 39.39 22.94
CA THR A 478 13.16 40.39 23.72
C THR A 478 14.09 41.30 24.53
N GLY A 479 15.35 40.96 24.66
CA GLY A 479 16.29 41.61 25.57
C GLY A 479 16.04 41.29 27.05
N HIS A 480 15.06 40.46 27.37
CA HIS A 480 14.68 40.07 28.76
C HIS A 480 14.86 38.57 29.00
N GLY A 481 15.26 37.78 27.99
CA GLY A 481 15.49 36.35 28.10
C GLY A 481 16.79 36.03 28.87
N GLY A 482 16.86 34.82 29.37
CA GLY A 482 18.09 34.24 29.95
C GLY A 482 18.96 33.55 28.88
N GLU A 483 20.14 33.06 29.31
CA GLU A 483 21.03 32.28 28.45
C GLU A 483 20.70 30.78 28.37
N THR A 484 19.62 30.35 29.07
CA THR A 484 19.23 28.96 29.12
C THR A 484 18.59 28.54 27.78
N LYS A 485 19.11 27.46 27.19
CA LYS A 485 18.65 26.91 25.90
C LYS A 485 17.81 25.66 26.14
N SER A 486 16.72 25.51 25.40
CA SER A 486 15.96 24.27 25.33
C SER A 486 16.70 23.25 24.48
N GLY A 487 16.59 21.96 24.81
CA GLY A 487 17.15 20.89 23.98
C GLY A 487 16.55 20.88 22.57
N THR A 488 17.37 20.60 21.58
CA THR A 488 16.90 20.44 20.19
C THR A 488 16.37 19.01 20.02
N TYR A 489 15.07 18.88 19.75
CA TYR A 489 14.51 17.61 19.27
C TYR A 489 14.71 17.56 17.76
N ASN A 490 15.65 16.75 17.31
CA ASN A 490 15.78 16.41 15.89
C ASN A 490 14.74 15.33 15.56
N VAL A 491 13.90 15.60 14.57
CA VAL A 491 12.97 14.63 13.99
C VAL A 491 13.73 13.73 13.03
#